data_e3e21fa6a0dff4973defb2d0a7ccdc0a
#
_entry.id   e3e21fa6a0dff4973defb2d0a7ccdc0a
#
_cell.length_a   1.000
_cell.length_b   1.000
_cell.length_c   1.000
_cell.angle_alpha   90.00
_cell.angle_beta   90.00
_cell.angle_gamma   90.00
#
_symmetry.space_group_name_H-M   'P 1'
#
loop_
_entity.id
_entity.type
_entity.pdbx_description
1 polymer ?
#
loop_
_entity_poly.entity_id
_entity_poly.type
_entity_poly.pdbx_seq_one_letter_code
_entity_poly.pdbx_strand_id
1 'polypeptide(L)'
;MRYFIVLLFFIGCDQTMEYNISLKVNPYESGSTNIIDDYFLEGEEVYIEAVPNENYEFDFWSGDADGNQPELTFKINRDLKITANFRPLDSDNDGIPDNEDLCLNSEKGKIVNKLGCYDEDKDYDNDGVQNDLDLCPRTPINTSVNNKGCALVKLDENGITLKATPYATEYYDSVLLFKGDSIIIVKDWIDILKLGPETFDRELKIVTTFIDDVREICPLPCRISDNFDMSVWDMSNVKSMYFTFWNTIGLNQDLSKWDVSNVESMEGLFFHAYNMNVNISDWNVSNVKNMKYMFRGAIKANPDLSNWNVSNVENMKEMFLGTDIAQDLKGWNVAKVKNMEKMFYDAKYYNQDLSIWDVGNVTDCDSFYENAKSWSLPKPSFIKCNPDG
;
A
#
# COMPACT_ATOMS: atom_id res chain seq x y z
N MET A 1 1.05 95.37 24.96
CA MET A 1 1.23 94.63 23.72
C MET A 1 2.14 93.43 23.98
N ARG A 2 1.58 92.24 24.04
CA ARG A 2 2.34 90.96 24.19
C ARG A 2 2.35 90.24 22.85
N TYR A 3 3.50 90.10 22.28
CA TYR A 3 3.68 89.30 21.06
C TYR A 3 3.75 87.82 21.42
N PHE A 4 2.81 87.01 20.87
CA PHE A 4 2.83 85.61 20.90
C PHE A 4 3.67 85.04 19.70
N ILE A 5 4.81 84.48 19.95
CA ILE A 5 5.57 83.77 18.94
C ILE A 5 5.01 82.31 18.85
N VAL A 6 4.34 82.00 17.75
CA VAL A 6 3.95 80.61 17.43
C VAL A 6 5.13 79.95 16.76
N LEU A 7 5.75 79.03 17.50
CA LEU A 7 6.70 78.05 16.93
C LEU A 7 5.94 76.99 16.19
N LEU A 8 5.99 77.01 14.85
CA LEU A 8 5.55 75.89 14.02
C LEU A 8 6.64 74.82 14.06
N PHE A 9 6.36 73.71 14.77
CA PHE A 9 7.13 72.47 14.63
C PHE A 9 6.70 71.83 13.30
N PHE A 10 7.57 71.85 12.31
CA PHE A 10 7.49 70.95 11.16
C PHE A 10 7.90 69.58 11.67
N ILE A 11 6.94 68.68 11.92
CA ILE A 11 7.19 67.26 12.01
C ILE A 11 7.42 66.78 10.56
N GLY A 12 8.68 66.63 10.19
CA GLY A 12 9.04 65.98 8.95
C GLY A 12 8.58 64.52 9.06
N CYS A 13 7.54 64.16 8.31
CA CYS A 13 7.22 62.75 8.09
C CYS A 13 8.26 62.22 7.11
N ASP A 14 9.30 61.58 7.63
CA ASP A 14 10.20 60.78 6.79
C ASP A 14 9.34 59.62 6.26
N GLN A 15 8.83 59.79 5.04
CA GLN A 15 8.23 58.69 4.31
C GLN A 15 9.38 57.78 3.85
N THR A 16 9.67 56.75 4.68
CA THR A 16 10.53 55.66 4.22
C THR A 16 9.81 54.95 3.07
N MET A 17 10.42 54.97 1.89
CA MET A 17 9.90 54.27 0.71
C MET A 17 10.09 52.79 0.90
N GLU A 18 9.04 52.03 0.57
CA GLU A 18 9.07 50.53 0.55
C GLU A 18 9.09 50.06 -0.89
N TYR A 19 9.87 49.07 -1.18
CA TYR A 19 10.00 48.44 -2.49
C TYR A 19 9.70 46.95 -2.40
N ASN A 20 9.03 46.44 -3.43
CA ASN A 20 8.67 45.00 -3.52
C ASN A 20 9.73 44.23 -4.29
N ILE A 21 10.05 43.04 -3.77
CA ILE A 21 10.80 42.00 -4.50
C ILE A 21 9.84 40.87 -4.86
N SER A 22 9.59 40.67 -6.16
CA SER A 22 8.84 39.53 -6.67
C SER A 22 9.76 38.44 -7.16
N LEU A 23 9.71 37.27 -6.51
CA LEU A 23 10.56 36.11 -6.79
C LEU A 23 9.82 35.04 -7.57
N LYS A 24 10.51 34.44 -8.53
CA LYS A 24 10.02 33.31 -9.29
C LYS A 24 11.08 32.19 -9.32
N VAL A 25 10.60 30.98 -9.40
CA VAL A 25 11.40 29.77 -9.62
C VAL A 25 11.08 29.22 -11.01
N ASN A 26 12.11 28.84 -11.77
CA ASN A 26 11.97 28.30 -13.11
C ASN A 26 12.96 27.13 -13.34
N PRO A 27 12.51 25.94 -13.74
CA PRO A 27 11.11 25.51 -13.86
C PRO A 27 10.35 25.53 -12.52
N TYR A 28 9.03 25.59 -12.55
CA TYR A 28 8.21 25.46 -11.34
C TYR A 28 8.52 24.12 -10.64
N GLU A 29 8.63 24.12 -9.31
CA GLU A 29 9.02 22.96 -8.48
C GLU A 29 10.49 22.50 -8.58
N SER A 30 11.37 23.19 -9.31
CA SER A 30 12.81 22.83 -9.40
C SER A 30 13.65 23.28 -8.20
N GLY A 31 13.11 24.14 -7.34
CA GLY A 31 13.79 24.68 -6.18
C GLY A 31 12.91 25.64 -5.40
N SER A 32 13.55 26.39 -4.50
CA SER A 32 12.90 27.43 -3.69
C SER A 32 13.86 28.61 -3.48
N THR A 33 13.33 29.70 -2.90
CA THR A 33 14.12 30.82 -2.41
C THR A 33 13.83 31.02 -0.91
N ASN A 34 14.83 31.50 -0.16
CA ASN A 34 14.71 31.74 1.28
C ASN A 34 13.72 32.83 1.66
N ILE A 35 13.36 33.72 0.71
CA ILE A 35 12.26 34.68 0.83
C ILE A 35 11.25 34.45 -0.30
N ILE A 36 10.00 34.86 -0.08
CA ILE A 36 8.93 34.92 -1.06
C ILE A 36 8.65 36.41 -1.30
N ASP A 37 7.84 36.77 -2.27
CA ASP A 37 7.45 38.18 -2.54
C ASP A 37 7.29 38.98 -1.23
N ASP A 38 8.13 39.98 -1.00
CA ASP A 38 8.17 40.74 0.24
C ASP A 38 8.54 42.21 0.00
N TYR A 39 8.29 43.07 0.99
CA TYR A 39 8.55 44.52 0.96
C TYR A 39 9.70 44.85 1.89
N PHE A 40 10.59 45.73 1.45
CA PHE A 40 11.78 46.18 2.15
C PHE A 40 11.88 47.71 2.12
N LEU A 41 12.50 48.28 3.14
CA LEU A 41 12.73 49.73 3.21
C LEU A 41 13.86 50.13 2.26
N GLU A 42 13.75 51.35 1.71
CA GLU A 42 14.81 51.92 0.85
C GLU A 42 16.18 51.87 1.51
N GLY A 43 17.16 51.26 0.81
CA GLY A 43 18.53 51.10 1.28
C GLY A 43 18.76 49.93 2.20
N GLU A 44 17.73 49.16 2.53
CA GLU A 44 17.86 47.91 3.27
C GLU A 44 18.71 46.91 2.49
N GLU A 45 19.57 46.13 3.20
CA GLU A 45 20.39 45.07 2.63
C GLU A 45 19.59 43.77 2.60
N VAL A 46 19.34 43.26 1.39
CA VAL A 46 18.56 42.07 1.15
C VAL A 46 19.49 40.92 0.77
N TYR A 47 19.29 39.76 1.42
CA TYR A 47 19.95 38.50 1.11
C TYR A 47 18.95 37.50 0.55
N ILE A 48 19.21 37.01 -0.66
CA ILE A 48 18.40 35.99 -1.32
C ILE A 48 19.27 34.78 -1.59
N GLU A 49 18.77 33.61 -1.28
CA GLU A 49 19.40 32.32 -1.53
C GLU A 49 18.46 31.42 -2.35
N ALA A 50 18.97 30.87 -3.45
CA ALA A 50 18.29 29.86 -4.25
C ALA A 50 18.69 28.46 -3.78
N VAL A 51 17.71 27.67 -3.38
CA VAL A 51 17.90 26.31 -2.86
C VAL A 51 17.29 25.32 -3.86
N PRO A 52 18.10 24.52 -4.57
CA PRO A 52 17.60 23.50 -5.49
C PRO A 52 16.88 22.38 -4.75
N ASN A 53 15.84 21.84 -5.39
CA ASN A 53 15.22 20.57 -4.97
C ASN A 53 16.07 19.38 -5.43
N GLU A 54 15.72 18.18 -4.95
CA GLU A 54 16.34 16.93 -5.37
C GLU A 54 16.35 16.79 -6.91
N ASN A 55 17.48 16.36 -7.48
CA ASN A 55 17.75 16.21 -8.92
C ASN A 55 17.83 17.54 -9.73
N TYR A 56 17.96 18.66 -9.05
CA TYR A 56 18.21 19.94 -9.70
C TYR A 56 19.46 20.62 -9.14
N GLU A 57 20.03 21.54 -9.93
CA GLU A 57 21.07 22.46 -9.46
C GLU A 57 20.70 23.88 -9.86
N PHE A 58 21.21 24.86 -9.12
CA PHE A 58 21.04 26.26 -9.48
C PHE A 58 21.85 26.59 -10.74
N ASP A 59 21.23 27.28 -11.68
CA ASP A 59 21.88 27.65 -12.95
C ASP A 59 22.27 29.14 -12.95
N PHE A 60 21.28 30.02 -12.92
CA PHE A 60 21.56 31.47 -12.89
C PHE A 60 20.33 32.29 -12.41
N TRP A 61 20.63 33.51 -12.00
CA TRP A 61 19.58 34.53 -11.76
C TRP A 61 19.24 35.27 -13.04
N SER A 62 17.96 35.65 -13.21
CA SER A 62 17.48 36.47 -14.33
C SER A 62 16.39 37.45 -13.90
N GLY A 63 16.05 38.38 -14.79
CA GLY A 63 15.14 39.49 -14.51
C GLY A 63 15.89 40.75 -14.13
N ASP A 64 15.60 41.31 -12.95
CA ASP A 64 16.28 42.51 -12.44
C ASP A 64 17.60 42.19 -11.66
N ALA A 65 17.95 40.90 -11.54
CA ALA A 65 19.23 40.43 -11.06
C ALA A 65 19.87 39.50 -12.09
N ASP A 66 21.21 39.36 -12.02
CA ASP A 66 22.01 38.46 -12.83
C ASP A 66 23.08 37.79 -11.95
N GLY A 67 23.65 36.69 -12.42
CA GLY A 67 24.71 35.95 -11.73
C GLY A 67 24.46 34.43 -11.71
N ASN A 68 25.54 33.69 -11.45
CA ASN A 68 25.56 32.23 -11.43
C ASN A 68 25.92 31.66 -10.03
N GLN A 69 25.91 32.53 -9.01
CA GLN A 69 26.03 32.08 -7.62
C GLN A 69 24.63 32.01 -7.02
N PRO A 70 24.31 31.00 -6.22
CA PRO A 70 22.98 30.84 -5.64
C PRO A 70 22.59 31.93 -4.64
N GLU A 71 23.54 32.72 -4.21
CA GLU A 71 23.36 33.77 -3.23
C GLU A 71 23.44 35.15 -3.88
N LEU A 72 22.50 36.03 -3.54
CA LEU A 72 22.48 37.45 -3.92
C LEU A 72 22.46 38.32 -2.67
N THR A 73 23.26 39.37 -2.63
CA THR A 73 23.19 40.41 -1.59
C THR A 73 23.27 41.78 -2.25
N PHE A 74 22.31 42.65 -2.00
CA PHE A 74 22.25 43.97 -2.53
C PHE A 74 21.43 44.94 -1.65
N LYS A 75 21.56 46.25 -1.88
CA LYS A 75 20.68 47.26 -1.25
C LYS A 75 19.54 47.60 -2.18
N ILE A 76 18.32 47.49 -1.65
CA ILE A 76 17.12 47.78 -2.44
C ILE A 76 16.90 49.31 -2.62
N ASN A 77 16.56 49.70 -3.83
CA ASN A 77 16.28 51.11 -4.19
C ASN A 77 15.14 51.24 -5.22
N ARG A 78 14.51 50.16 -5.62
CA ARG A 78 13.36 50.07 -6.54
C ARG A 78 12.71 48.71 -6.44
N ASP A 79 11.50 48.59 -6.99
CA ASP A 79 10.87 47.28 -7.17
C ASP A 79 11.70 46.39 -8.08
N LEU A 80 11.80 45.10 -7.71
CA LEU A 80 12.60 44.10 -8.43
C LEU A 80 11.76 42.85 -8.76
N LYS A 81 11.98 42.31 -9.97
CA LYS A 81 11.46 41.02 -10.41
C LYS A 81 12.64 40.10 -10.71
N ILE A 82 12.85 39.10 -9.86
CA ILE A 82 14.01 38.25 -9.94
C ILE A 82 13.51 36.81 -10.15
N THR A 83 14.18 36.06 -10.99
CA THR A 83 13.89 34.64 -11.23
C THR A 83 15.12 33.80 -10.93
N ALA A 84 14.97 32.83 -10.04
CA ALA A 84 15.94 31.76 -9.84
C ALA A 84 15.72 30.69 -10.91
N ASN A 85 16.71 30.46 -11.75
CA ASN A 85 16.66 29.42 -12.78
C ASN A 85 17.47 28.21 -12.30
N PHE A 86 16.86 27.04 -12.40
CA PHE A 86 17.47 25.77 -12.07
C PHE A 86 17.50 24.89 -13.31
N ARG A 87 18.43 23.97 -13.37
CA ARG A 87 18.51 22.94 -14.40
C ARG A 87 18.55 21.55 -13.77
N PRO A 88 18.13 20.49 -14.48
CA PRO A 88 18.35 19.14 -14.01
C PRO A 88 19.82 18.89 -13.73
N LEU A 89 20.10 18.16 -12.64
CA LEU A 89 21.46 17.74 -12.28
C LEU A 89 21.96 16.73 -13.32
N ASP A 90 23.15 16.96 -13.87
CA ASP A 90 23.85 16.10 -14.82
C ASP A 90 25.33 16.07 -14.38
N SER A 91 25.65 15.05 -13.56
CA SER A 91 26.89 15.00 -12.79
C SER A 91 28.12 14.76 -13.64
N ASP A 92 28.02 14.04 -14.75
CA ASP A 92 29.14 13.74 -15.66
C ASP A 92 29.15 14.59 -16.94
N ASN A 93 28.09 15.39 -17.14
CA ASN A 93 27.92 16.31 -18.27
C ASN A 93 27.90 15.61 -19.62
N ASP A 94 27.25 14.46 -19.72
CA ASP A 94 27.04 13.73 -20.96
C ASP A 94 25.76 14.15 -21.70
N GLY A 95 24.92 14.97 -21.09
CA GLY A 95 23.70 15.54 -21.64
C GLY A 95 22.43 14.80 -21.21
N ILE A 96 22.55 13.78 -20.37
CA ILE A 96 21.43 13.05 -19.78
C ILE A 96 21.38 13.39 -18.28
N PRO A 97 20.26 13.90 -17.76
CA PRO A 97 20.13 14.19 -16.33
C PRO A 97 20.28 12.95 -15.44
N ASP A 98 20.89 13.09 -14.25
CA ASP A 98 21.19 12.01 -13.31
C ASP A 98 19.97 11.11 -12.99
N ASN A 99 18.76 11.66 -12.98
CA ASN A 99 17.53 10.90 -12.73
C ASN A 99 17.07 10.05 -13.94
N GLU A 100 17.59 10.33 -15.13
CA GLU A 100 17.36 9.59 -16.38
C GLU A 100 18.59 8.82 -16.80
N ASP A 101 19.76 9.10 -16.20
CA ASP A 101 21.04 8.52 -16.51
C ASP A 101 21.29 7.22 -15.75
N LEU A 102 21.56 6.15 -16.48
CA LEU A 102 21.98 4.87 -15.95
C LEU A 102 23.49 4.83 -15.65
N CYS A 103 24.27 5.62 -16.39
CA CYS A 103 25.73 5.60 -16.37
C CYS A 103 26.32 6.91 -15.84
N LEU A 104 26.01 7.27 -14.60
CA LEU A 104 26.36 8.52 -13.90
C LEU A 104 27.86 8.94 -13.92
N ASN A 105 28.72 8.24 -14.62
CA ASN A 105 30.15 8.53 -14.78
C ASN A 105 30.60 8.24 -16.21
N SER A 106 29.82 8.59 -17.19
CA SER A 106 30.17 8.50 -18.59
C SER A 106 31.44 9.30 -18.88
N GLU A 107 32.28 8.78 -19.75
CA GLU A 107 33.54 9.44 -20.07
C GLU A 107 33.28 10.72 -20.88
N LYS A 108 33.72 11.86 -20.36
CA LYS A 108 33.46 13.18 -20.94
C LYS A 108 33.82 13.26 -22.43
N GLY A 109 32.86 13.67 -23.23
CA GLY A 109 33.03 13.86 -24.69
C GLY A 109 32.76 12.61 -25.52
N LYS A 110 32.31 11.53 -24.91
CA LYS A 110 31.76 10.37 -25.63
C LYS A 110 30.33 10.65 -26.08
N ILE A 111 29.92 10.01 -27.17
CA ILE A 111 28.52 10.00 -27.58
C ILE A 111 27.83 8.90 -26.80
N VAL A 112 26.86 9.28 -25.99
CA VAL A 112 26.07 8.36 -25.18
C VAL A 112 24.72 8.06 -25.86
N ASN A 113 24.13 6.94 -25.51
CA ASN A 113 22.74 6.63 -25.86
C ASN A 113 21.77 7.41 -24.94
N LYS A 114 20.46 7.22 -25.09
CA LYS A 114 19.44 7.92 -24.28
C LYS A 114 19.44 7.55 -22.79
N LEU A 115 20.27 6.63 -22.35
CA LEU A 115 20.44 6.18 -20.98
C LEU A 115 21.76 6.68 -20.38
N GLY A 116 22.46 7.60 -21.06
CA GLY A 116 23.74 8.11 -20.62
C GLY A 116 24.92 7.15 -20.81
N CYS A 117 24.75 6.03 -21.53
CA CYS A 117 25.77 5.01 -21.68
C CYS A 117 26.40 5.03 -23.08
N TYR A 118 27.74 4.97 -23.17
CA TYR A 118 28.49 5.03 -24.43
C TYR A 118 28.89 3.66 -25.01
N ASP A 119 28.68 2.59 -24.26
CA ASP A 119 29.06 1.22 -24.68
C ASP A 119 27.81 0.38 -24.88
N GLU A 120 27.44 0.21 -26.15
CA GLU A 120 26.22 -0.48 -26.60
C GLU A 120 26.25 -1.99 -26.32
N ASP A 121 27.44 -2.57 -26.13
CA ASP A 121 27.61 -4.02 -25.91
C ASP A 121 27.51 -4.39 -24.41
N LYS A 122 27.33 -3.44 -23.50
CA LYS A 122 27.24 -3.70 -22.06
C LYS A 122 25.80 -3.96 -21.60
N ASP A 123 25.73 -4.72 -20.53
CA ASP A 123 24.55 -4.99 -19.72
C ASP A 123 24.85 -4.42 -18.31
N TYR A 124 24.36 -3.22 -18.01
CA TYR A 124 24.75 -2.47 -16.81
C TYR A 124 24.02 -2.92 -15.54
N ASP A 125 22.79 -3.42 -15.66
CA ASP A 125 22.05 -3.95 -14.50
C ASP A 125 22.20 -5.48 -14.35
N ASN A 126 22.93 -6.10 -15.32
CA ASN A 126 23.25 -7.53 -15.34
C ASN A 126 22.01 -8.42 -15.33
N ASP A 127 20.97 -8.03 -16.06
CA ASP A 127 19.73 -8.80 -16.19
C ASP A 127 19.76 -9.80 -17.38
N GLY A 128 20.80 -9.74 -18.20
CA GLY A 128 21.05 -10.59 -19.36
C GLY A 128 20.58 -9.99 -20.69
N VAL A 129 20.12 -8.74 -20.71
CA VAL A 129 19.73 -7.98 -21.90
C VAL A 129 20.68 -6.80 -22.08
N GLN A 130 21.26 -6.67 -23.27
CA GLN A 130 22.19 -5.56 -23.58
C GLN A 130 21.45 -4.22 -23.55
N ASN A 131 22.13 -3.15 -23.13
CA ASN A 131 21.56 -1.82 -22.91
C ASN A 131 20.82 -1.26 -24.13
N ASP A 132 21.26 -1.56 -25.37
CA ASP A 132 20.61 -1.10 -26.59
C ASP A 132 19.26 -1.79 -26.88
N LEU A 133 19.06 -2.98 -26.32
CA LEU A 133 17.84 -3.79 -26.43
C LEU A 133 16.97 -3.70 -25.18
N ASP A 134 17.55 -3.19 -24.07
CA ASP A 134 16.89 -3.13 -22.78
C ASP A 134 15.95 -1.92 -22.68
N LEU A 135 14.69 -2.19 -22.41
CA LEU A 135 13.66 -1.18 -22.15
C LEU A 135 13.49 -0.86 -20.66
N CYS A 136 14.12 -1.64 -19.78
CA CYS A 136 13.97 -1.55 -18.33
C CYS A 136 15.35 -1.55 -17.62
N PRO A 137 16.18 -0.54 -17.86
CA PRO A 137 17.63 -0.53 -17.60
C PRO A 137 18.01 -0.46 -16.09
N ARG A 138 17.09 -0.70 -15.21
CA ARG A 138 17.30 -0.74 -13.74
C ARG A 138 16.58 -1.93 -13.12
N THR A 139 16.58 -3.06 -13.78
CA THR A 139 16.00 -4.28 -13.26
C THR A 139 16.82 -4.77 -12.05
N PRO A 140 16.18 -5.11 -10.92
CA PRO A 140 16.92 -5.58 -9.74
C PRO A 140 17.74 -6.85 -10.05
N ILE A 141 18.98 -6.89 -9.55
CA ILE A 141 19.90 -8.05 -9.70
C ILE A 141 19.20 -9.35 -9.28
N ASN A 142 19.48 -10.45 -10.02
CA ASN A 142 18.88 -11.76 -9.79
C ASN A 142 17.35 -11.78 -9.92
N THR A 143 16.83 -10.98 -10.84
CA THR A 143 15.40 -10.97 -11.20
C THR A 143 15.23 -11.50 -12.61
N SER A 144 14.29 -12.42 -12.82
CA SER A 144 13.95 -12.91 -14.16
C SER A 144 13.25 -11.84 -14.98
N VAL A 145 13.72 -11.65 -16.22
CA VAL A 145 13.23 -10.63 -17.15
C VAL A 145 12.71 -11.27 -18.44
N ASN A 146 11.96 -10.50 -19.21
CA ASN A 146 11.62 -10.85 -20.58
C ASN A 146 12.80 -10.51 -21.54
N ASN A 147 12.60 -10.73 -22.84
CA ASN A 147 13.61 -10.43 -23.87
C ASN A 147 13.89 -8.92 -24.09
N LYS A 148 13.33 -8.06 -23.29
CA LYS A 148 13.50 -6.60 -23.28
C LYS A 148 14.00 -6.07 -21.95
N GLY A 149 14.58 -6.89 -21.09
CA GLY A 149 15.12 -6.50 -19.79
C GLY A 149 14.06 -6.19 -18.71
N CYS A 150 12.77 -6.36 -19.00
CA CYS A 150 11.74 -5.97 -18.05
C CYS A 150 11.38 -7.10 -17.09
N ALA A 151 11.43 -6.82 -15.80
CA ALA A 151 11.11 -7.76 -14.75
C ALA A 151 9.72 -8.40 -14.91
N LEU A 152 9.63 -9.71 -14.68
CA LEU A 152 8.38 -10.47 -14.76
C LEU A 152 7.53 -10.30 -13.50
N VAL A 153 8.16 -9.98 -12.37
CA VAL A 153 7.50 -9.77 -11.08
C VAL A 153 8.03 -8.51 -10.42
N LYS A 154 7.19 -7.82 -9.67
CA LYS A 154 7.53 -6.65 -8.86
C LYS A 154 6.91 -6.73 -7.49
N LEU A 155 7.43 -5.95 -6.52
CA LEU A 155 6.74 -5.69 -5.26
C LEU A 155 5.64 -4.66 -5.47
N ASP A 156 4.53 -4.84 -4.76
CA ASP A 156 3.49 -3.82 -4.62
C ASP A 156 3.97 -2.66 -3.74
N GLU A 157 3.20 -1.57 -3.69
CA GLU A 157 3.49 -0.38 -2.88
C GLU A 157 3.64 -0.69 -1.38
N ASN A 158 3.02 -1.76 -0.89
CA ASN A 158 3.17 -2.23 0.50
C ASN A 158 4.57 -2.86 0.79
N GLY A 159 5.41 -3.05 -0.23
CA GLY A 159 6.76 -3.61 -0.12
C GLY A 159 6.84 -5.09 0.23
N ILE A 160 5.72 -5.81 0.26
CA ILE A 160 5.61 -7.23 0.66
C ILE A 160 4.99 -8.06 -0.46
N THR A 161 3.84 -7.65 -0.99
CA THR A 161 3.08 -8.42 -1.98
C THR A 161 3.81 -8.52 -3.31
N LEU A 162 3.98 -9.74 -3.83
CA LEU A 162 4.55 -10.00 -5.14
C LEU A 162 3.46 -9.94 -6.21
N LYS A 163 3.63 -9.06 -7.20
CA LYS A 163 2.73 -8.90 -8.34
C LYS A 163 3.42 -9.28 -9.64
N ALA A 164 2.76 -10.10 -10.45
CA ALA A 164 3.18 -10.32 -11.82
C ALA A 164 3.00 -9.03 -12.65
N THR A 165 3.98 -8.74 -13.50
CA THR A 165 3.89 -7.65 -14.47
C THR A 165 3.12 -8.12 -15.72
N PRO A 166 2.69 -7.21 -16.61
CA PRO A 166 2.07 -7.62 -17.90
C PRO A 166 2.96 -8.51 -18.77
N TYR A 167 4.27 -8.52 -18.53
CA TYR A 167 5.23 -9.34 -19.28
C TYR A 167 5.28 -10.80 -18.84
N ALA A 168 4.63 -11.14 -17.72
CA ALA A 168 4.69 -12.46 -17.08
C ALA A 168 3.75 -13.51 -17.68
N THR A 169 2.82 -13.14 -18.55
CA THR A 169 1.74 -14.01 -19.03
C THR A 169 2.19 -15.23 -19.84
N GLU A 170 3.45 -15.26 -20.31
CA GLU A 170 4.03 -16.38 -21.05
C GLU A 170 4.86 -17.32 -20.15
N TYR A 171 4.99 -17.02 -18.85
CA TYR A 171 5.91 -17.68 -17.92
C TYR A 171 5.21 -18.43 -16.78
N TYR A 172 3.94 -18.83 -16.99
CA TYR A 172 3.21 -19.66 -16.01
C TYR A 172 3.93 -20.99 -15.77
N ASP A 173 3.83 -21.50 -14.56
CA ASP A 173 4.38 -22.79 -14.10
C ASP A 173 5.92 -22.90 -14.24
N SER A 174 6.61 -21.80 -14.55
CA SER A 174 8.06 -21.75 -14.59
C SER A 174 8.63 -21.28 -13.26
N VAL A 175 9.69 -21.92 -12.77
CA VAL A 175 10.44 -21.39 -11.63
C VAL A 175 11.32 -20.26 -12.11
N LEU A 176 11.09 -19.08 -11.55
CA LEU A 176 11.75 -17.82 -11.88
C LEU A 176 12.54 -17.32 -10.68
N LEU A 177 13.29 -16.25 -10.85
CA LEU A 177 13.98 -15.55 -9.76
C LEU A 177 13.41 -14.13 -9.60
N PHE A 178 13.29 -13.70 -8.35
CA PHE A 178 13.04 -12.32 -8.00
C PHE A 178 13.93 -11.92 -6.83
N LYS A 179 14.92 -11.05 -7.07
CA LYS A 179 15.94 -10.64 -6.09
C LYS A 179 16.66 -11.82 -5.42
N GLY A 180 16.83 -12.93 -6.15
CA GLY A 180 17.47 -14.15 -5.68
C GLY A 180 16.53 -15.19 -5.07
N ASP A 181 15.29 -14.85 -4.74
CA ASP A 181 14.28 -15.79 -4.27
C ASP A 181 13.70 -16.59 -5.44
N SER A 182 13.48 -17.89 -5.22
CA SER A 182 12.75 -18.72 -6.19
C SER A 182 11.26 -18.40 -6.11
N ILE A 183 10.65 -18.09 -7.24
CA ILE A 183 9.23 -17.77 -7.35
C ILE A 183 8.58 -18.61 -8.43
N ILE A 184 7.26 -18.80 -8.35
CA ILE A 184 6.44 -19.38 -9.42
C ILE A 184 5.19 -18.52 -9.64
N ILE A 185 4.84 -18.26 -10.90
CA ILE A 185 3.63 -17.53 -11.26
C ILE A 185 2.56 -18.54 -11.61
N VAL A 186 1.43 -18.49 -10.93
CA VAL A 186 0.30 -19.39 -11.14
C VAL A 186 -0.83 -18.66 -11.86
N LYS A 187 -1.51 -19.36 -12.76
CA LYS A 187 -2.61 -18.82 -13.56
C LYS A 187 -3.94 -18.95 -12.87
N ASP A 188 -4.15 -20.06 -12.19
CA ASP A 188 -5.37 -20.34 -11.46
C ASP A 188 -5.08 -21.18 -10.18
N TRP A 189 -6.12 -21.41 -9.36
CA TRP A 189 -6.00 -22.15 -8.11
C TRP A 189 -5.62 -23.64 -8.32
N ILE A 190 -5.93 -24.23 -9.50
CA ILE A 190 -5.58 -25.61 -9.83
C ILE A 190 -4.06 -25.75 -9.95
N ASP A 191 -3.36 -24.72 -10.41
CA ASP A 191 -1.90 -24.74 -10.52
C ASP A 191 -1.27 -24.80 -9.11
N ILE A 192 -1.85 -24.12 -8.11
CA ILE A 192 -1.40 -24.27 -6.71
C ILE A 192 -1.56 -25.72 -6.25
N LEU A 193 -2.68 -26.38 -6.55
CA LEU A 193 -2.90 -27.79 -6.18
C LEU A 193 -1.92 -28.75 -6.87
N LYS A 194 -1.55 -28.48 -8.12
CA LYS A 194 -0.58 -29.29 -8.89
C LYS A 194 0.82 -29.24 -8.28
N LEU A 195 1.16 -28.15 -7.56
CA LEU A 195 2.47 -28.02 -6.92
C LEU A 195 2.70 -29.09 -5.83
N GLY A 196 1.61 -29.69 -5.30
CA GLY A 196 1.66 -30.73 -4.30
C GLY A 196 1.99 -30.25 -2.88
N PRO A 197 1.74 -31.08 -1.85
CA PRO A 197 1.91 -30.69 -0.45
C PRO A 197 3.37 -30.39 -0.09
N GLU A 198 4.34 -30.95 -0.80
CA GLU A 198 5.77 -30.69 -0.61
C GLU A 198 6.16 -29.24 -0.96
N THR A 199 5.34 -28.52 -1.73
CA THR A 199 5.58 -27.10 -2.04
C THR A 199 5.43 -26.25 -0.81
N PHE A 200 4.49 -26.57 0.07
CA PHE A 200 4.25 -25.88 1.33
C PHE A 200 5.34 -26.07 2.38
N ASP A 201 6.34 -26.93 2.08
CA ASP A 201 7.54 -27.13 2.90
C ASP A 201 8.79 -26.45 2.32
N ARG A 202 8.69 -25.78 1.16
CA ARG A 202 9.82 -25.15 0.45
C ARG A 202 9.81 -23.62 0.63
N GLU A 203 11.00 -23.03 0.45
CA GLU A 203 11.15 -21.55 0.36
C GLU A 203 10.72 -21.00 -1.01
N LEU A 204 9.75 -21.62 -1.66
CA LEU A 204 9.22 -21.20 -2.96
C LEU A 204 8.08 -20.20 -2.73
N LYS A 205 8.20 -19.00 -3.27
CA LYS A 205 7.16 -17.98 -3.22
C LYS A 205 6.21 -18.11 -4.41
N ILE A 206 4.90 -18.05 -4.15
CA ILE A 206 3.87 -18.16 -5.19
C ILE A 206 3.34 -16.74 -5.50
N VAL A 207 3.30 -16.40 -6.78
CA VAL A 207 2.74 -15.14 -7.28
C VAL A 207 1.32 -15.41 -7.80
N THR A 208 0.34 -14.81 -7.16
CA THR A 208 -1.10 -15.11 -7.30
C THR A 208 -1.89 -14.01 -8.05
N THR A 209 -1.23 -13.06 -8.67
CA THR A 209 -1.86 -11.87 -9.32
C THR A 209 -2.99 -12.20 -10.30
N PHE A 210 -2.94 -13.36 -10.95
CA PHE A 210 -3.94 -13.74 -11.96
C PHE A 210 -5.11 -14.56 -11.40
N ILE A 211 -5.10 -14.88 -10.10
CA ILE A 211 -6.10 -15.74 -9.46
C ILE A 211 -7.29 -14.90 -9.01
N ASP A 212 -8.50 -15.32 -9.37
CA ASP A 212 -9.76 -14.74 -8.92
C ASP A 212 -10.51 -15.60 -7.88
N ASP A 213 -10.03 -16.84 -7.67
CA ASP A 213 -10.59 -17.80 -6.73
C ASP A 213 -9.46 -18.60 -6.08
N VAL A 214 -9.46 -18.64 -4.75
CA VAL A 214 -8.51 -19.44 -3.96
C VAL A 214 -9.31 -20.41 -3.12
N ARG A 215 -9.54 -21.61 -3.65
CA ARG A 215 -10.32 -22.65 -2.95
C ARG A 215 -9.48 -23.87 -2.61
N GLU A 216 -9.77 -24.47 -1.46
CA GLU A 216 -9.29 -25.79 -1.08
C GLU A 216 -7.80 -26.02 -1.38
N ILE A 217 -6.95 -25.01 -1.14
CA ILE A 217 -5.50 -25.12 -1.41
C ILE A 217 -4.84 -26.27 -0.63
N CYS A 218 -5.53 -26.81 0.35
CA CYS A 218 -5.10 -27.87 1.22
C CYS A 218 -6.21 -28.95 1.37
N PRO A 219 -6.48 -29.79 0.35
CA PRO A 219 -7.66 -30.67 0.30
C PRO A 219 -7.64 -31.84 1.30
N LEU A 220 -6.55 -32.08 2.01
CA LEU A 220 -6.39 -33.09 3.06
C LEU A 220 -5.94 -32.41 4.34
N PRO A 221 -6.00 -33.06 5.53
CA PRO A 221 -5.37 -32.47 6.71
C PRO A 221 -3.92 -32.13 6.36
N CYS A 222 -3.64 -30.87 6.12
CA CYS A 222 -2.32 -30.42 5.78
C CYS A 222 -1.75 -29.50 6.84
N ARG A 223 -0.46 -29.54 6.98
CA ARG A 223 0.30 -28.59 7.77
C ARG A 223 1.02 -27.65 6.81
N ILE A 224 0.71 -26.38 6.91
CA ILE A 224 1.48 -25.36 6.21
C ILE A 224 2.73 -25.11 7.06
N SER A 225 3.90 -25.27 6.46
CA SER A 225 5.18 -25.01 7.12
C SER A 225 5.30 -23.52 7.48
N ASP A 226 5.92 -23.22 8.62
CA ASP A 226 6.24 -21.83 8.99
C ASP A 226 7.22 -21.17 7.99
N ASN A 227 7.91 -21.98 7.18
CA ASN A 227 8.82 -21.50 6.12
C ASN A 227 8.10 -21.14 4.81
N PHE A 228 6.83 -21.53 4.65
CA PHE A 228 6.04 -21.21 3.49
C PHE A 228 5.38 -19.84 3.66
N ASP A 229 5.88 -18.84 2.95
CA ASP A 229 5.45 -17.46 3.12
C ASP A 229 4.28 -17.11 2.19
N MET A 230 3.07 -17.06 2.77
CA MET A 230 1.87 -16.59 2.06
C MET A 230 1.65 -15.08 2.17
N SER A 231 2.42 -14.36 2.98
CA SER A 231 2.25 -12.92 3.14
C SER A 231 2.47 -12.15 1.83
N VAL A 232 3.25 -12.75 0.92
CA VAL A 232 3.58 -12.19 -0.41
C VAL A 232 2.47 -12.35 -1.45
N TRP A 233 1.40 -13.11 -1.16
CA TRP A 233 0.33 -13.38 -2.12
C TRP A 233 -0.46 -12.12 -2.48
N ASP A 234 -0.70 -11.93 -3.77
CA ASP A 234 -1.59 -10.90 -4.29
C ASP A 234 -3.04 -11.42 -4.30
N MET A 235 -3.83 -10.94 -3.35
CA MET A 235 -5.24 -11.32 -3.19
C MET A 235 -6.20 -10.30 -3.83
N SER A 236 -5.66 -9.24 -4.45
CA SER A 236 -6.46 -8.10 -4.92
C SER A 236 -7.48 -8.43 -6.02
N ASN A 237 -7.31 -9.53 -6.74
CA ASN A 237 -8.26 -10.01 -7.74
C ASN A 237 -9.21 -11.10 -7.23
N VAL A 238 -8.96 -11.61 -6.02
CA VAL A 238 -9.71 -12.77 -5.48
C VAL A 238 -11.13 -12.36 -5.09
N LYS A 239 -12.11 -13.09 -5.60
CA LYS A 239 -13.53 -12.92 -5.30
C LYS A 239 -14.08 -13.98 -4.36
N SER A 240 -13.43 -15.16 -4.32
CA SER A 240 -13.85 -16.29 -3.50
C SER A 240 -12.68 -16.93 -2.79
N MET A 241 -12.86 -17.16 -1.49
CA MET A 241 -11.93 -17.90 -0.63
C MET A 241 -12.65 -19.13 -0.04
N TYR A 242 -13.32 -19.89 -0.92
CA TYR A 242 -14.14 -21.04 -0.55
C TYR A 242 -13.29 -22.16 0.02
N PHE A 243 -13.44 -22.47 1.32
CA PHE A 243 -12.72 -23.52 2.04
C PHE A 243 -11.18 -23.48 1.88
N THR A 244 -10.60 -22.29 1.67
CA THR A 244 -9.17 -22.11 1.35
C THR A 244 -8.25 -22.80 2.35
N PHE A 245 -8.48 -22.63 3.64
CA PHE A 245 -7.69 -23.23 4.72
C PHE A 245 -8.46 -24.31 5.49
N TRP A 246 -9.36 -25.00 4.80
CA TRP A 246 -10.10 -26.11 5.40
C TRP A 246 -9.17 -27.16 5.97
N ASN A 247 -9.42 -27.56 7.23
CA ASN A 247 -8.72 -28.63 7.92
C ASN A 247 -7.19 -28.44 8.03
N THR A 248 -6.74 -27.18 7.94
CA THR A 248 -5.33 -26.81 8.11
C THR A 248 -4.95 -26.87 9.59
N ILE A 249 -3.80 -27.49 9.89
CA ILE A 249 -3.30 -27.63 11.27
C ILE A 249 -2.19 -26.61 11.51
N GLY A 250 -2.34 -25.76 12.54
CA GLY A 250 -1.29 -24.84 12.99
C GLY A 250 -0.97 -23.73 12.00
N LEU A 251 -1.99 -23.22 11.29
CA LEU A 251 -1.83 -22.03 10.44
C LEU A 251 -1.41 -20.84 11.29
N ASN A 252 -0.16 -20.38 11.09
CA ASN A 252 0.47 -19.32 11.89
C ASN A 252 1.20 -18.35 10.96
N GLN A 253 0.43 -17.61 10.17
CA GLN A 253 0.93 -16.66 9.18
C GLN A 253 0.41 -15.26 9.47
N ASP A 254 1.19 -14.24 9.18
CA ASP A 254 0.70 -12.86 9.14
C ASP A 254 0.07 -12.57 7.78
N LEU A 255 -1.26 -12.56 7.73
CA LEU A 255 -2.04 -12.28 6.53
C LEU A 255 -2.61 -10.86 6.52
N SER A 256 -2.17 -9.99 7.43
CA SER A 256 -2.70 -8.63 7.59
C SER A 256 -2.56 -7.75 6.34
N LYS A 257 -1.60 -8.08 5.47
CA LYS A 257 -1.32 -7.32 4.23
C LYS A 257 -2.08 -7.84 3.00
N TRP A 258 -2.87 -8.89 3.14
CA TRP A 258 -3.71 -9.36 2.06
C TRP A 258 -4.81 -8.33 1.74
N ASP A 259 -4.88 -7.90 0.50
CA ASP A 259 -6.00 -7.09 0.00
C ASP A 259 -7.16 -8.01 -0.36
N VAL A 260 -8.09 -8.18 0.60
CA VAL A 260 -9.32 -8.98 0.43
C VAL A 260 -10.53 -8.12 0.07
N SER A 261 -10.32 -6.86 -0.32
CA SER A 261 -11.39 -5.90 -0.56
C SER A 261 -12.35 -6.29 -1.69
N ASN A 262 -11.93 -7.16 -2.61
CA ASN A 262 -12.78 -7.68 -3.69
C ASN A 262 -13.45 -9.02 -3.38
N VAL A 263 -13.19 -9.61 -2.20
CA VAL A 263 -13.76 -10.90 -1.82
C VAL A 263 -15.25 -10.77 -1.51
N GLU A 264 -16.06 -11.59 -2.19
CA GLU A 264 -17.51 -11.66 -1.99
C GLU A 264 -17.93 -12.88 -1.13
N SER A 265 -17.11 -13.95 -1.11
CA SER A 265 -17.38 -15.16 -0.33
C SER A 265 -16.16 -15.65 0.43
N MET A 266 -16.36 -15.85 1.74
CA MET A 266 -15.41 -16.46 2.66
C MET A 266 -16.00 -17.75 3.29
N GLU A 267 -16.90 -18.45 2.55
CA GLU A 267 -17.53 -19.66 3.05
C GLU A 267 -16.50 -20.71 3.41
N GLY A 268 -16.51 -21.15 4.66
CA GLY A 268 -15.63 -22.21 5.17
C GLY A 268 -14.12 -21.87 5.17
N LEU A 269 -13.73 -20.61 5.02
CA LEU A 269 -12.33 -20.20 4.87
C LEU A 269 -11.38 -20.87 5.87
N PHE A 270 -11.74 -20.92 7.15
CA PHE A 270 -10.98 -21.56 8.24
C PHE A 270 -11.73 -22.73 8.88
N PHE A 271 -12.56 -23.42 8.11
CA PHE A 271 -13.34 -24.56 8.59
C PHE A 271 -12.43 -25.65 9.14
N HIS A 272 -12.58 -26.01 10.42
CA HIS A 272 -11.71 -26.95 11.13
C HIS A 272 -10.20 -26.61 11.07
N ALA A 273 -9.84 -25.34 10.96
CA ALA A 273 -8.45 -24.89 11.05
C ALA A 273 -7.99 -24.89 12.53
N TYR A 274 -7.52 -26.03 13.00
CA TYR A 274 -7.14 -26.22 14.39
C TYR A 274 -5.88 -25.43 14.76
N ASN A 275 -5.92 -24.73 15.91
CA ASN A 275 -4.80 -23.96 16.45
C ASN A 275 -4.31 -22.84 15.48
N MET A 276 -5.21 -22.27 14.67
CA MET A 276 -4.84 -21.13 13.85
C MET A 276 -4.54 -19.91 14.73
N ASN A 277 -3.49 -19.18 14.33
CA ASN A 277 -3.10 -17.89 14.92
C ASN A 277 -2.70 -16.94 13.79
N VAL A 278 -3.69 -16.41 13.08
CA VAL A 278 -3.49 -15.50 11.94
C VAL A 278 -3.92 -14.11 12.32
N ASN A 279 -3.16 -13.11 11.86
CA ASN A 279 -3.55 -11.70 11.96
C ASN A 279 -4.36 -11.31 10.73
N ILE A 280 -5.65 -11.02 10.94
CA ILE A 280 -6.62 -10.64 9.92
C ILE A 280 -7.44 -9.41 10.34
N SER A 281 -6.99 -8.69 11.36
CA SER A 281 -7.72 -7.55 11.95
C SER A 281 -7.94 -6.41 10.96
N ASP A 282 -6.99 -6.20 10.03
CA ASP A 282 -7.00 -5.11 9.07
C ASP A 282 -7.72 -5.45 7.74
N TRP A 283 -8.29 -6.64 7.63
CA TRP A 283 -8.97 -7.04 6.41
C TRP A 283 -10.21 -6.19 6.12
N ASN A 284 -10.27 -5.65 4.91
CA ASN A 284 -11.45 -4.98 4.42
C ASN A 284 -12.46 -6.02 3.88
N VAL A 285 -13.39 -6.45 4.74
CA VAL A 285 -14.43 -7.43 4.41
C VAL A 285 -15.75 -6.80 3.95
N SER A 286 -15.74 -5.51 3.61
CA SER A 286 -16.98 -4.75 3.32
C SER A 286 -17.76 -5.25 2.10
N ASN A 287 -17.14 -6.01 1.19
CA ASN A 287 -17.81 -6.61 0.04
C ASN A 287 -18.28 -8.05 0.27
N VAL A 288 -17.94 -8.65 1.42
CA VAL A 288 -18.31 -10.04 1.71
C VAL A 288 -19.80 -10.17 1.96
N LYS A 289 -20.42 -11.11 1.25
CA LYS A 289 -21.86 -11.46 1.35
C LYS A 289 -22.08 -12.78 2.09
N ASN A 290 -21.08 -13.68 2.03
CA ASN A 290 -21.19 -15.03 2.57
C ASN A 290 -20.02 -15.38 3.49
N MET A 291 -20.29 -15.55 4.80
CA MET A 291 -19.36 -15.99 5.85
C MET A 291 -19.81 -17.31 6.49
N LYS A 292 -20.66 -18.09 5.79
CA LYS A 292 -21.13 -19.38 6.26
C LYS A 292 -19.94 -20.30 6.57
N TYR A 293 -19.96 -20.94 7.74
CA TYR A 293 -18.95 -21.89 8.21
C TYR A 293 -17.53 -21.31 8.41
N MET A 294 -17.33 -20.01 8.29
CA MET A 294 -16.00 -19.42 8.15
C MET A 294 -14.98 -19.89 9.21
N PHE A 295 -15.37 -19.99 10.47
CA PHE A 295 -14.54 -20.48 11.58
C PHE A 295 -15.10 -21.76 12.24
N ARG A 296 -16.06 -22.44 11.60
CA ARG A 296 -16.67 -23.65 12.19
C ARG A 296 -15.61 -24.66 12.58
N GLY A 297 -15.62 -25.07 13.85
CA GLY A 297 -14.69 -26.07 14.39
C GLY A 297 -13.22 -25.62 14.46
N ALA A 298 -12.92 -24.36 14.20
CA ALA A 298 -11.60 -23.77 14.43
C ALA A 298 -11.44 -23.49 15.94
N ILE A 299 -11.23 -24.51 16.74
CA ILE A 299 -11.45 -24.54 18.20
C ILE A 299 -10.73 -23.40 18.92
N LYS A 300 -9.44 -23.17 18.66
CA LYS A 300 -8.65 -22.12 19.33
C LYS A 300 -8.59 -20.80 18.56
N ALA A 301 -9.38 -20.65 17.50
CA ALA A 301 -9.42 -19.41 16.74
C ALA A 301 -10.09 -18.30 17.57
N ASN A 302 -9.35 -17.23 17.81
CA ASN A 302 -9.87 -16.03 18.47
C ASN A 302 -9.24 -14.76 17.86
N PRO A 303 -9.32 -14.59 16.52
CA PRO A 303 -8.77 -13.41 15.86
C PRO A 303 -9.53 -12.16 16.28
N ASP A 304 -8.87 -10.99 16.23
CA ASP A 304 -9.55 -9.71 16.43
C ASP A 304 -10.38 -9.38 15.18
N LEU A 305 -11.71 -9.33 15.36
CA LEU A 305 -12.69 -9.05 14.32
C LEU A 305 -13.45 -7.74 14.60
N SER A 306 -13.06 -6.98 15.61
CA SER A 306 -13.79 -5.80 16.09
C SER A 306 -13.98 -4.72 15.04
N ASN A 307 -13.01 -4.56 14.14
CA ASN A 307 -12.99 -3.56 13.08
C ASN A 307 -13.67 -3.99 11.78
N TRP A 308 -14.16 -5.22 11.68
CA TRP A 308 -14.73 -5.72 10.45
C TRP A 308 -16.06 -5.06 10.11
N ASN A 309 -16.16 -4.54 8.88
CA ASN A 309 -17.42 -4.05 8.34
C ASN A 309 -18.21 -5.19 7.68
N VAL A 310 -19.12 -5.81 8.44
CA VAL A 310 -19.95 -6.93 7.97
C VAL A 310 -21.32 -6.49 7.43
N SER A 311 -21.51 -5.21 7.14
CA SER A 311 -22.82 -4.63 6.77
C SER A 311 -23.42 -5.16 5.45
N ASN A 312 -22.63 -5.88 4.64
CA ASN A 312 -23.11 -6.52 3.40
C ASN A 312 -23.29 -8.03 3.55
N VAL A 313 -22.98 -8.62 4.70
CA VAL A 313 -23.10 -10.07 4.90
C VAL A 313 -24.56 -10.48 4.97
N GLU A 314 -24.92 -11.50 4.20
CA GLU A 314 -26.26 -12.08 4.16
C GLU A 314 -26.37 -13.45 4.84
N ASN A 315 -25.22 -14.16 4.97
CA ASN A 315 -25.20 -15.52 5.52
C ASN A 315 -24.02 -15.70 6.51
N MET A 316 -24.39 -16.01 7.76
CA MET A 316 -23.45 -16.30 8.86
C MET A 316 -23.75 -17.68 9.50
N LYS A 317 -24.43 -18.59 8.76
CA LYS A 317 -24.75 -19.94 9.25
C LYS A 317 -23.49 -20.62 9.80
N GLU A 318 -23.56 -21.10 11.05
CA GLU A 318 -22.54 -21.87 11.75
C GLU A 318 -21.15 -21.20 11.76
N MET A 319 -21.09 -19.85 11.65
CA MET A 319 -19.81 -19.14 11.50
C MET A 319 -18.82 -19.42 12.63
N PHE A 320 -19.30 -19.50 13.88
CA PHE A 320 -18.49 -19.74 15.07
C PHE A 320 -18.84 -21.04 15.80
N LEU A 321 -19.49 -22.00 15.10
CA LEU A 321 -19.88 -23.26 15.71
C LEU A 321 -18.65 -24.01 16.27
N GLY A 322 -18.67 -24.32 17.57
CA GLY A 322 -17.61 -25.10 18.22
C GLY A 322 -16.27 -24.38 18.32
N THR A 323 -16.25 -23.04 18.41
CA THR A 323 -15.05 -22.22 18.57
C THR A 323 -14.88 -21.70 20.01
N ASP A 324 -13.66 -21.31 20.34
CA ASP A 324 -13.33 -20.61 21.58
C ASP A 324 -13.43 -19.07 21.42
N ILE A 325 -14.21 -18.59 20.43
CA ILE A 325 -14.39 -17.14 20.17
C ILE A 325 -14.86 -16.41 21.44
N ALA A 326 -14.23 -15.28 21.75
CA ALA A 326 -14.59 -14.44 22.89
C ALA A 326 -14.59 -12.94 22.55
N GLN A 327 -14.43 -12.58 21.28
CA GLN A 327 -14.36 -11.22 20.80
C GLN A 327 -15.66 -10.44 21.03
N ASP A 328 -15.55 -9.14 21.29
CA ASP A 328 -16.71 -8.25 21.32
C ASP A 328 -17.15 -7.91 19.88
N LEU A 329 -18.28 -8.47 19.49
CA LEU A 329 -18.89 -8.28 18.18
C LEU A 329 -20.06 -7.30 18.20
N LYS A 330 -20.27 -6.59 19.32
CA LYS A 330 -21.40 -5.68 19.50
C LYS A 330 -21.49 -4.62 18.39
N GLY A 331 -20.35 -4.12 17.91
CA GLY A 331 -20.28 -3.11 16.86
C GLY A 331 -20.66 -3.58 15.44
N TRP A 332 -20.89 -4.86 15.23
CA TRP A 332 -21.23 -5.38 13.91
C TRP A 332 -22.64 -4.94 13.45
N ASN A 333 -22.71 -4.42 12.23
CA ASN A 333 -24.00 -4.16 11.57
C ASN A 333 -24.45 -5.42 10.82
N VAL A 334 -25.39 -6.15 11.40
CA VAL A 334 -25.92 -7.42 10.86
C VAL A 334 -27.29 -7.28 10.21
N ALA A 335 -27.74 -6.07 9.92
CA ALA A 335 -29.10 -5.79 9.44
C ALA A 335 -29.45 -6.47 8.09
N LYS A 336 -28.46 -6.89 7.29
CA LYS A 336 -28.67 -7.62 6.02
C LYS A 336 -28.66 -9.15 6.18
N VAL A 337 -28.26 -9.66 7.34
CA VAL A 337 -28.14 -11.12 7.53
C VAL A 337 -29.51 -11.78 7.52
N LYS A 338 -29.63 -12.87 6.76
CA LYS A 338 -30.83 -13.69 6.62
C LYS A 338 -30.71 -15.01 7.37
N ASN A 339 -29.51 -15.57 7.45
CA ASN A 339 -29.25 -16.87 8.08
C ASN A 339 -28.15 -16.77 9.14
N MET A 340 -28.53 -17.11 10.39
CA MET A 340 -27.66 -17.23 11.56
C MET A 340 -27.83 -18.58 12.26
N GLU A 341 -28.36 -19.61 11.57
CA GLU A 341 -28.55 -20.96 12.12
C GLU A 341 -27.24 -21.44 12.74
N LYS A 342 -27.30 -21.85 14.01
CA LYS A 342 -26.16 -22.39 14.79
C LYS A 342 -24.90 -21.50 14.82
N MET A 343 -25.05 -20.18 14.65
CA MET A 343 -23.88 -19.30 14.54
C MET A 343 -22.93 -19.41 15.72
N PHE A 344 -23.44 -19.55 16.95
CA PHE A 344 -22.67 -19.73 18.19
C PHE A 344 -22.93 -21.08 18.88
N TYR A 345 -23.42 -22.07 18.13
CA TYR A 345 -23.64 -23.41 18.67
C TYR A 345 -22.34 -23.98 19.27
N ASP A 346 -22.37 -24.47 20.52
CA ASP A 346 -21.20 -25.01 21.23
C ASP A 346 -20.02 -24.02 21.36
N ALA A 347 -20.25 -22.71 21.22
CA ALA A 347 -19.25 -21.65 21.47
C ALA A 347 -19.12 -21.43 23.00
N LYS A 348 -18.40 -22.31 23.66
CA LYS A 348 -18.43 -22.52 25.12
C LYS A 348 -18.01 -21.30 25.94
N TYR A 349 -17.15 -20.45 25.41
CA TYR A 349 -16.58 -19.29 26.12
C TYR A 349 -17.20 -17.96 25.72
N TYR A 350 -18.09 -17.96 24.71
CA TYR A 350 -18.72 -16.72 24.26
C TYR A 350 -19.66 -16.16 25.33
N ASN A 351 -19.48 -14.87 25.66
CA ASN A 351 -20.33 -14.16 26.62
C ASN A 351 -20.26 -12.65 26.35
N GLN A 352 -20.92 -12.19 25.29
CA GLN A 352 -21.00 -10.78 24.94
C GLN A 352 -22.44 -10.31 24.82
N ASP A 353 -22.69 -9.01 25.07
CA ASP A 353 -24.00 -8.39 24.91
C ASP A 353 -24.26 -8.03 23.44
N LEU A 354 -25.11 -8.79 22.79
CA LEU A 354 -25.53 -8.58 21.39
C LEU A 354 -26.96 -8.07 21.25
N SER A 355 -27.57 -7.57 22.34
CA SER A 355 -28.96 -7.10 22.33
C SER A 355 -29.27 -5.97 21.34
N ILE A 356 -28.22 -5.23 20.91
CA ILE A 356 -28.38 -4.13 19.95
C ILE A 356 -28.33 -4.57 18.49
N TRP A 357 -28.05 -5.85 18.19
CA TRP A 357 -28.03 -6.30 16.82
C TRP A 357 -29.43 -6.21 16.18
N ASP A 358 -29.50 -5.56 15.01
CA ASP A 358 -30.70 -5.58 14.20
C ASP A 358 -30.80 -6.91 13.44
N VAL A 359 -31.58 -7.83 13.99
CA VAL A 359 -31.83 -9.16 13.42
C VAL A 359 -33.21 -9.26 12.75
N GLY A 360 -33.83 -8.13 12.42
CA GLY A 360 -35.16 -8.05 11.84
C GLY A 360 -35.32 -8.74 10.48
N ASN A 361 -34.20 -9.01 9.76
CA ASN A 361 -34.18 -9.72 8.49
C ASN A 361 -33.80 -11.20 8.60
N VAL A 362 -33.39 -11.68 9.78
CA VAL A 362 -33.00 -13.08 9.98
C VAL A 362 -34.24 -13.97 9.96
N THR A 363 -34.26 -14.96 9.03
CA THR A 363 -35.31 -15.96 8.88
C THR A 363 -34.90 -17.32 9.40
N ASP A 364 -33.58 -17.58 9.52
CA ASP A 364 -33.03 -18.85 9.92
C ASP A 364 -32.07 -18.62 11.10
N CYS A 365 -32.48 -18.98 12.30
CA CYS A 365 -31.72 -18.81 13.56
C CYS A 365 -31.77 -20.02 14.47
N ASP A 366 -32.22 -21.17 13.98
CA ASP A 366 -32.37 -22.40 14.80
C ASP A 366 -31.08 -22.73 15.53
N SER A 367 -31.19 -23.04 16.84
CA SER A 367 -30.05 -23.37 17.71
C SER A 367 -28.93 -22.31 17.70
N PHE A 368 -29.27 -21.03 17.54
CA PHE A 368 -28.32 -19.92 17.39
C PHE A 368 -27.19 -19.94 18.44
N TYR A 369 -27.51 -20.20 19.70
CA TYR A 369 -26.57 -20.23 20.83
C TYR A 369 -26.68 -21.53 21.66
N GLU A 370 -27.26 -22.59 21.12
CA GLU A 370 -27.39 -23.86 21.84
C GLU A 370 -26.00 -24.35 22.31
N ASN A 371 -25.92 -24.85 23.55
CA ASN A 371 -24.67 -25.25 24.21
C ASN A 371 -23.63 -24.13 24.43
N ALA A 372 -23.88 -22.88 24.18
CA ALA A 372 -23.02 -21.75 24.54
C ALA A 372 -23.12 -21.46 26.06
N LYS A 373 -22.61 -22.38 26.88
CA LYS A 373 -22.89 -22.45 28.33
C LYS A 373 -22.45 -21.23 29.14
N SER A 374 -21.44 -20.48 28.68
CA SER A 374 -20.97 -19.27 29.38
C SER A 374 -21.80 -18.04 29.03
N TRP A 375 -22.66 -18.09 28.01
CA TRP A 375 -23.38 -16.90 27.54
C TRP A 375 -24.55 -16.52 28.43
N SER A 376 -24.31 -15.67 29.41
CA SER A 376 -25.31 -15.10 30.33
C SER A 376 -25.78 -13.69 29.97
N LEU A 377 -25.01 -12.95 29.16
CA LEU A 377 -25.35 -11.58 28.72
C LEU A 377 -26.50 -11.55 27.69
N PRO A 378 -27.14 -10.38 27.50
CA PRO A 378 -28.28 -10.24 26.61
C PRO A 378 -27.99 -10.67 25.17
N LYS A 379 -28.93 -11.34 24.56
CA LYS A 379 -28.90 -11.89 23.22
C LYS A 379 -29.75 -11.07 22.25
N PRO A 380 -29.55 -11.18 20.92
CA PRO A 380 -30.43 -10.52 19.94
C PRO A 380 -31.87 -10.99 20.06
N SER A 381 -32.82 -10.11 19.75
CA SER A 381 -34.26 -10.42 19.78
C SER A 381 -34.75 -10.81 18.38
N PHE A 382 -34.74 -12.10 18.07
CA PHE A 382 -35.27 -12.62 16.81
C PHE A 382 -36.80 -12.53 16.78
N ILE A 383 -37.37 -12.14 15.62
CA ILE A 383 -38.81 -11.97 15.44
C ILE A 383 -39.40 -12.87 14.35
N LYS A 384 -38.55 -13.44 13.46
CA LYS A 384 -38.99 -14.27 12.32
C LYS A 384 -38.58 -15.74 12.43
N CYS A 385 -37.78 -16.09 13.42
CA CYS A 385 -37.32 -17.44 13.69
C CYS A 385 -37.18 -17.70 15.20
N ASN A 386 -37.06 -18.96 15.61
CA ASN A 386 -36.85 -19.35 17.00
C ASN A 386 -35.39 -19.75 17.24
N PRO A 387 -34.61 -19.00 18.04
CA PRO A 387 -33.20 -19.31 18.29
C PRO A 387 -32.98 -20.53 19.19
N ASP A 388 -34.01 -21.03 19.87
CA ASP A 388 -33.95 -22.20 20.77
C ASP A 388 -34.26 -23.52 20.04
N GLY A 389 -34.61 -23.49 18.75
CA GLY A 389 -34.89 -24.66 17.93
C GLY A 389 -36.39 -24.96 17.77
#